data_14b091b1b487616ef0b01b7b3e812e10
#
_entry.id   14b091b1b487616ef0b01b7b3e812e10
#
_cell.length_a   1.000
_cell.length_b   1.000
_cell.length_c   1.000
_cell.angle_alpha   90.00
_cell.angle_beta   90.00
_cell.angle_gamma   90.00
#
_symmetry.space_group_name_H-M   'P 1'
#
loop_
_entity.id
_entity.type
_entity.pdbx_description
1 polymer ?
#
loop_
_entity_poly.entity_id
_entity_poly.type
_entity_poly.pdbx_seq_one_letter_code
_entity_poly.pdbx_strand_id
1 'polypeptide(L)'
;MSEWFDVGHADDFAEGEVAAARAGSQAVAMFRLGEEIFALKDLCTHGNAKLSDGYVEDGCVECPLHQGLFDIRSGAPRCAPVTEAVRSFPVRVVAGRVEVGVGVGDAAQTGEDAAAAQDAAPQLVQASVESMERAAPDVAILRLRCAAPLSWRAGQYIDLLLEDGQRRSYSMATHAGAGSDLLELHVRHLPGGVFTDRVFGGMQPGQALTLEGPTGSFYLREGAQPVILLASGTGFAPVKALVEEAIAVGNTRPMRLYWGGRRTADLYLDALCRDWATTLPWFEYVPVLSEADSASGWQGRTGFVHQAVMQDVPAMQQYQVYACGAPVVVESARRDFTAACGLPETAFFADSFLSKADLRT
;
A
#
# COMPACT_ATOMS: atom_id res chain seq x y z
N MET A 1 13.66 29.57 -3.57
CA MET A 1 12.97 30.34 -4.61
C MET A 1 12.40 29.33 -5.59
N SER A 2 11.14 29.45 -5.98
CA SER A 2 10.52 28.55 -6.96
C SER A 2 10.87 29.00 -8.37
N GLU A 3 11.24 28.08 -9.22
CA GLU A 3 11.36 28.28 -10.66
C GLU A 3 9.97 28.07 -11.28
N TRP A 4 9.54 28.95 -12.18
CA TRP A 4 8.21 28.93 -12.78
C TRP A 4 8.28 28.39 -14.19
N PHE A 5 7.45 27.40 -14.48
CA PHE A 5 7.38 26.72 -15.78
C PHE A 5 6.02 26.93 -16.41
N ASP A 6 5.98 27.39 -17.63
CA ASP A 6 4.77 27.49 -18.46
C ASP A 6 4.28 26.09 -18.83
N VAL A 7 3.01 25.79 -18.50
CA VAL A 7 2.40 24.47 -18.73
C VAL A 7 1.21 24.51 -19.70
N GLY A 8 0.84 25.67 -20.24
CA GLY A 8 -0.24 25.81 -21.21
C GLY A 8 -1.05 27.10 -21.07
N HIS A 9 -2.13 27.23 -21.83
CA HIS A 9 -3.08 28.32 -21.69
C HIS A 9 -4.17 27.93 -20.67
N ALA A 10 -4.75 28.90 -19.98
CA ALA A 10 -5.81 28.63 -18.98
C ALA A 10 -7.03 27.92 -19.59
N ASP A 11 -7.31 28.14 -20.87
CA ASP A 11 -8.39 27.50 -21.60
C ASP A 11 -8.11 26.04 -21.98
N ASP A 12 -6.85 25.58 -21.84
CA ASP A 12 -6.48 24.18 -22.09
C ASP A 12 -6.92 23.26 -20.95
N PHE A 13 -7.34 23.83 -19.81
CA PHE A 13 -7.77 23.09 -18.61
C PHE A 13 -9.26 23.22 -18.42
N ALA A 14 -10.01 22.15 -18.70
CA ALA A 14 -11.47 22.12 -18.57
C ALA A 14 -11.92 21.86 -17.13
N GLU A 15 -13.09 22.41 -16.76
CA GLU A 15 -13.73 22.12 -15.46
C GLU A 15 -14.12 20.65 -15.35
N GLY A 16 -13.78 20.01 -14.23
CA GLY A 16 -14.12 18.61 -13.95
C GLY A 16 -13.27 17.58 -14.71
N GLU A 17 -12.24 18.03 -15.43
CA GLU A 17 -11.28 17.16 -16.09
C GLU A 17 -9.89 17.29 -15.47
N VAL A 18 -9.07 16.27 -15.64
CA VAL A 18 -7.66 16.30 -15.27
C VAL A 18 -6.80 16.33 -16.53
N ALA A 19 -5.77 17.16 -16.55
CA ALA A 19 -4.82 17.22 -17.66
C ALA A 19 -3.39 16.90 -17.19
N ALA A 20 -2.67 16.09 -17.95
CA ALA A 20 -1.24 15.86 -17.73
C ALA A 20 -0.42 17.03 -18.24
N ALA A 21 0.54 17.52 -17.45
CA ALA A 21 1.49 18.54 -17.87
C ALA A 21 2.89 18.28 -17.29
N ARG A 22 3.87 19.09 -17.71
CA ARG A 22 5.25 19.05 -17.19
C ARG A 22 5.73 20.44 -16.82
N ALA A 23 6.16 20.57 -15.56
CA ALA A 23 6.84 21.76 -15.07
C ALA A 23 8.33 21.46 -14.91
N GLY A 24 9.12 21.77 -15.95
CA GLY A 24 10.52 21.34 -16.04
C GLY A 24 10.64 19.81 -16.12
N SER A 25 11.35 19.20 -15.19
CA SER A 25 11.45 17.73 -15.08
C SER A 25 10.26 17.09 -14.35
N GLN A 26 9.44 17.88 -13.63
CA GLN A 26 8.35 17.39 -12.79
C GLN A 26 7.10 17.12 -13.62
N ALA A 27 6.56 15.90 -13.57
CA ALA A 27 5.22 15.58 -14.07
C ALA A 27 4.15 16.09 -13.08
N VAL A 28 3.14 16.78 -13.59
CA VAL A 28 2.05 17.35 -12.80
C VAL A 28 0.70 17.04 -13.42
N ALA A 29 -0.28 16.75 -12.57
CA ALA A 29 -1.69 16.68 -12.92
C ALA A 29 -2.32 18.06 -12.65
N MET A 30 -2.97 18.61 -13.66
CA MET A 30 -3.57 19.95 -13.66
C MET A 30 -5.08 19.82 -13.54
N PHE A 31 -5.69 20.68 -12.73
CA PHE A 31 -7.12 20.65 -12.44
C PHE A 31 -7.69 22.06 -12.47
N ARG A 32 -8.92 22.19 -12.97
CA ARG A 32 -9.68 23.44 -12.87
C ARG A 32 -10.88 23.26 -11.94
N LEU A 33 -11.04 24.16 -10.97
CA LEU A 33 -12.19 24.24 -10.10
C LEU A 33 -12.73 25.69 -10.09
N GLY A 34 -13.74 25.95 -10.90
CA GLY A 34 -14.23 27.27 -11.15
C GLY A 34 -13.20 28.15 -11.91
N GLU A 35 -12.83 29.25 -11.30
CA GLU A 35 -11.82 30.17 -11.89
C GLU A 35 -10.38 29.83 -11.48
N GLU A 36 -10.19 28.92 -10.55
CA GLU A 36 -8.89 28.55 -10.02
C GLU A 36 -8.32 27.30 -10.70
N ILE A 37 -7.01 27.29 -10.91
CA ILE A 37 -6.26 26.16 -11.46
C ILE A 37 -5.28 25.65 -10.41
N PHE A 38 -5.24 24.33 -10.24
CA PHE A 38 -4.42 23.62 -9.26
C PHE A 38 -3.49 22.63 -9.94
N ALA A 39 -2.35 22.36 -9.29
CA ALA A 39 -1.38 21.39 -9.76
C ALA A 39 -0.99 20.45 -8.61
N LEU A 40 -1.10 19.16 -8.84
CA LEU A 40 -0.59 18.11 -7.97
C LEU A 40 0.53 17.33 -8.68
N LYS A 41 1.43 16.71 -7.92
CA LYS A 41 2.37 15.72 -8.49
C LYS A 41 1.57 14.63 -9.21
N ASP A 42 1.92 14.33 -10.44
CA ASP A 42 1.21 13.36 -11.28
C ASP A 42 1.55 11.91 -10.93
N LEU A 43 1.70 11.61 -9.64
CA LEU A 43 1.98 10.27 -9.15
C LEU A 43 1.25 10.06 -7.83
N CYS A 44 0.39 9.06 -7.79
CA CYS A 44 -0.31 8.64 -6.60
C CYS A 44 0.69 8.18 -5.52
N THR A 45 0.49 8.60 -4.27
CA THR A 45 1.36 8.24 -3.15
C THR A 45 1.18 6.78 -2.68
N HIS A 46 0.06 6.14 -3.05
CA HIS A 46 -0.20 4.74 -2.74
C HIS A 46 0.40 3.79 -3.78
N GLY A 47 0.50 4.21 -5.04
CA GLY A 47 0.98 3.37 -6.14
C GLY A 47 1.39 4.18 -7.36
N ASN A 48 1.89 3.53 -8.41
CA ASN A 48 2.43 4.18 -9.61
C ASN A 48 1.37 4.64 -10.61
N ALA A 49 0.14 4.86 -10.19
CA ALA A 49 -0.87 5.44 -11.05
C ALA A 49 -0.59 6.93 -11.27
N LYS A 50 -0.77 7.39 -12.49
CA LYS A 50 -0.83 8.81 -12.75
C LYS A 50 -2.18 9.35 -12.31
N LEU A 51 -2.19 10.46 -11.58
CA LEU A 51 -3.42 11.13 -11.23
C LEU A 51 -4.08 11.80 -12.45
N SER A 52 -3.30 12.10 -13.47
CA SER A 52 -3.80 12.58 -14.77
C SER A 52 -4.61 11.55 -15.57
N ASP A 53 -4.53 10.27 -15.21
CA ASP A 53 -5.38 9.20 -15.77
C ASP A 53 -6.64 8.95 -14.91
N GLY A 54 -6.85 9.75 -13.87
CA GLY A 54 -7.93 9.63 -12.89
C GLY A 54 -9.19 10.41 -13.23
N TYR A 55 -10.08 10.49 -12.28
CA TYR A 55 -11.39 11.18 -12.40
C TYR A 55 -11.51 12.30 -11.38
N VAL A 56 -12.20 13.40 -11.76
CA VAL A 56 -12.46 14.52 -10.87
C VAL A 56 -13.92 14.47 -10.40
N GLU A 57 -14.13 14.42 -9.09
CA GLU A 57 -15.45 14.46 -8.47
C GLU A 57 -15.37 15.23 -7.14
N ASP A 58 -16.33 16.10 -6.87
CA ASP A 58 -16.47 16.87 -5.62
C ASP A 58 -15.19 17.57 -5.11
N GLY A 59 -14.38 18.10 -6.06
CA GLY A 59 -13.13 18.79 -5.72
C GLY A 59 -11.99 17.87 -5.31
N CYS A 60 -12.15 16.58 -5.56
CA CYS A 60 -11.12 15.55 -5.38
C CYS A 60 -10.73 14.93 -6.73
N VAL A 61 -9.51 14.40 -6.81
CA VAL A 61 -9.11 13.50 -7.88
C VAL A 61 -9.09 12.07 -7.36
N GLU A 62 -9.79 11.19 -8.06
CA GLU A 62 -9.79 9.76 -7.82
C GLU A 62 -8.64 9.09 -8.60
N CYS A 63 -7.80 8.35 -7.88
CA CYS A 63 -6.73 7.56 -8.49
C CYS A 63 -7.32 6.36 -9.25
N PRO A 64 -7.00 6.17 -10.55
CA PRO A 64 -7.62 5.13 -11.37
C PRO A 64 -7.24 3.70 -10.96
N LEU A 65 -6.18 3.55 -10.15
CA LEU A 65 -5.66 2.23 -9.80
C LEU A 65 -6.42 1.62 -8.60
N HIS A 66 -6.64 2.40 -7.53
CA HIS A 66 -7.25 1.90 -6.30
C HIS A 66 -8.33 2.85 -5.74
N GLN A 67 -8.84 3.80 -6.52
CA GLN A 67 -9.92 4.72 -6.14
C GLN A 67 -9.62 5.59 -4.90
N GLY A 68 -8.34 5.75 -4.56
CA GLY A 68 -7.93 6.68 -3.51
C GLY A 68 -8.20 8.12 -3.93
N LEU A 69 -8.86 8.90 -3.05
CA LEU A 69 -9.22 10.28 -3.30
C LEU A 69 -8.20 11.25 -2.71
N PHE A 70 -7.81 12.24 -3.50
CA PHE A 70 -6.99 13.36 -3.04
C PHE A 70 -7.75 14.67 -3.26
N ASP A 71 -7.73 15.51 -2.27
CA ASP A 71 -8.22 16.89 -2.38
C ASP A 71 -7.38 17.67 -3.39
N ILE A 72 -7.97 18.22 -4.42
CA ILE A 72 -7.27 18.88 -5.51
C ILE A 72 -6.54 20.16 -5.04
N ARG A 73 -7.05 20.86 -4.03
CA ARG A 73 -6.47 22.13 -3.54
C ARG A 73 -5.21 21.90 -2.71
N SER A 74 -5.24 20.87 -1.88
CA SER A 74 -4.18 20.63 -0.88
C SER A 74 -3.32 19.40 -1.16
N GLY A 75 -3.81 18.46 -1.99
CA GLY A 75 -3.21 17.15 -2.16
C GLY A 75 -3.48 16.19 -1.00
N ALA A 76 -4.27 16.59 0.01
CA ALA A 76 -4.54 15.76 1.18
C ALA A 76 -5.33 14.50 0.80
N PRO A 77 -5.00 13.33 1.39
CA PRO A 77 -5.79 12.12 1.19
C PRO A 77 -7.18 12.27 1.81
N ARG A 78 -8.21 11.78 1.10
CA ARG A 78 -9.62 11.88 1.55
C ARG A 78 -10.25 10.53 1.86
N CYS A 79 -9.74 9.43 1.27
CA CYS A 79 -10.20 8.09 1.60
C CYS A 79 -9.09 7.07 1.40
N ALA A 80 -9.25 5.90 2.01
CA ALA A 80 -8.39 4.75 1.74
C ALA A 80 -8.44 4.37 0.24
N PRO A 81 -7.35 3.80 -0.31
CA PRO A 81 -6.13 3.37 0.37
C PRO A 81 -5.06 4.46 0.54
N VAL A 82 -5.30 5.68 0.04
CA VAL A 82 -4.32 6.77 0.14
C VAL A 82 -4.29 7.35 1.55
N THR A 83 -3.11 7.42 2.13
CA THR A 83 -2.87 7.89 3.50
C THR A 83 -1.89 9.05 3.57
N GLU A 84 -1.12 9.26 2.50
CA GLU A 84 -0.15 10.33 2.39
C GLU A 84 -0.62 11.36 1.36
N ALA A 85 -0.41 12.63 1.70
CA ALA A 85 -0.73 13.71 0.78
C ALA A 85 0.13 13.63 -0.48
N VAL A 86 -0.50 13.82 -1.63
CA VAL A 86 0.23 14.08 -2.86
C VAL A 86 0.70 15.54 -2.86
N ARG A 87 1.91 15.77 -3.34
CA ARG A 87 2.49 17.10 -3.34
C ARG A 87 1.66 18.05 -4.23
N SER A 88 1.27 19.21 -3.69
CA SER A 88 0.70 20.33 -4.44
C SER A 88 1.79 21.33 -4.85
N PHE A 89 1.59 21.98 -5.98
CA PHE A 89 2.50 23.00 -6.50
C PHE A 89 1.78 24.34 -6.61
N PRO A 90 2.46 25.47 -6.32
CA PRO A 90 1.89 26.78 -6.53
C PRO A 90 1.64 27.01 -8.02
N VAL A 91 0.48 27.56 -8.34
CA VAL A 91 0.05 27.90 -9.70
C VAL A 91 -0.22 29.40 -9.77
N ARG A 92 0.12 30.02 -10.90
CA ARG A 92 -0.29 31.39 -11.23
C ARG A 92 -0.68 31.49 -12.69
N VAL A 93 -1.57 32.41 -12.99
CA VAL A 93 -1.96 32.73 -14.36
C VAL A 93 -1.45 34.12 -14.71
N VAL A 94 -0.61 34.20 -15.74
CA VAL A 94 0.01 35.46 -16.22
C VAL A 94 -0.33 35.65 -17.69
N ALA A 95 -1.05 36.68 -18.03
CA ALA A 95 -1.49 36.97 -19.40
C ALA A 95 -2.16 35.77 -20.11
N GLY A 96 -3.01 34.99 -19.38
CA GLY A 96 -3.69 33.80 -19.88
C GLY A 96 -2.85 32.53 -19.92
N ARG A 97 -1.55 32.62 -19.60
CA ARG A 97 -0.66 31.44 -19.49
C ARG A 97 -0.60 30.94 -18.05
N VAL A 98 -0.67 29.64 -17.90
CA VAL A 98 -0.59 28.95 -16.60
C VAL A 98 0.85 28.56 -16.33
N GLU A 99 1.38 29.02 -15.21
CA GLU A 99 2.72 28.69 -14.76
C GLU A 99 2.67 27.93 -13.43
N VAL A 100 3.46 26.85 -13.34
CA VAL A 100 3.62 26.03 -12.13
C VAL A 100 4.99 26.29 -11.52
N GLY A 101 5.01 26.60 -10.22
CA GLY A 101 6.23 26.85 -9.46
C GLY A 101 6.81 25.55 -8.89
N VAL A 102 8.05 25.21 -9.31
CA VAL A 102 8.80 24.07 -8.77
C VAL A 102 10.04 24.59 -8.05
N GLY A 103 10.10 24.46 -6.73
CA GLY A 103 11.18 25.04 -5.92
C GLY A 103 12.33 24.09 -5.64
N VAL A 104 13.55 24.63 -5.63
CA VAL A 104 14.71 24.00 -4.99
C VAL A 104 14.59 24.33 -3.48
N GLY A 105 13.73 23.63 -2.75
CA GLY A 105 13.57 23.90 -1.32
C GLY A 105 12.20 23.70 -0.72
N ASP A 106 11.18 23.33 -1.46
CA ASP A 106 9.87 22.96 -0.91
C ASP A 106 9.87 21.55 -0.27
N ALA A 107 11.02 21.11 0.19
CA ALA A 107 11.19 19.92 1.04
C ALA A 107 10.75 20.16 2.49
N ALA A 108 10.06 21.27 2.79
CA ALA A 108 9.79 21.70 4.17
C ALA A 108 8.32 21.59 4.59
N GLN A 109 7.58 20.59 4.14
CA GLN A 109 6.33 20.18 4.79
C GLN A 109 6.11 18.65 4.79
N THR A 110 7.15 17.88 4.66
CA THR A 110 7.17 16.51 5.16
C THR A 110 8.10 16.51 6.36
N GLY A 111 7.52 16.40 7.57
CA GLY A 111 8.32 16.20 8.77
C GLY A 111 9.26 15.02 8.56
N GLU A 112 10.54 15.27 8.80
CA GLU A 112 11.62 14.36 9.21
C GLU A 112 11.92 13.04 8.47
N ASP A 113 11.23 12.66 7.37
CA ASP A 113 11.59 11.45 6.60
C ASP A 113 12.44 11.71 5.34
N ALA A 114 12.97 12.91 5.15
CA ALA A 114 13.76 13.28 3.96
C ALA A 114 15.22 12.78 3.98
N ALA A 115 15.60 11.94 4.93
CA ALA A 115 17.00 11.48 5.07
C ALA A 115 17.20 9.98 4.79
N ALA A 116 16.20 9.25 4.33
CA ALA A 116 16.38 7.83 4.04
C ALA A 116 15.77 7.46 2.68
N ALA A 117 16.66 7.08 1.79
CA ALA A 117 16.42 6.42 0.52
C ALA A 117 15.59 7.23 -0.50
N GLN A 118 16.26 7.70 -1.52
CA GLN A 118 15.70 7.80 -2.85
C GLN A 118 14.95 6.49 -3.13
N ASP A 119 13.61 6.53 -3.08
CA ASP A 119 12.83 5.44 -3.62
C ASP A 119 13.29 5.29 -5.07
N ALA A 120 13.98 4.19 -5.37
CA ALA A 120 14.47 3.93 -6.70
C ALA A 120 13.25 3.98 -7.64
N ALA A 121 13.37 4.69 -8.75
CA ALA A 121 12.30 4.71 -9.73
C ALA A 121 11.93 3.26 -10.07
N PRO A 122 10.64 2.92 -10.23
CA PRO A 122 10.23 1.57 -10.58
C PRO A 122 11.00 1.06 -11.77
N GLN A 123 11.51 -0.15 -11.65
CA GLN A 123 12.35 -0.78 -12.66
C GLN A 123 11.62 -1.98 -13.24
N LEU A 124 11.80 -2.21 -14.55
CA LEU A 124 11.44 -3.47 -15.18
C LEU A 124 12.48 -4.51 -14.79
N VAL A 125 12.02 -5.57 -14.11
CA VAL A 125 12.86 -6.65 -13.60
C VAL A 125 12.41 -7.96 -14.22
N GLN A 126 13.36 -8.69 -14.81
CA GLN A 126 13.13 -10.06 -15.23
C GLN A 126 13.34 -10.98 -14.03
N ALA A 127 12.40 -11.89 -13.82
CA ALA A 127 12.47 -12.88 -12.75
C ALA A 127 12.06 -14.25 -13.26
N SER A 128 12.43 -15.27 -12.53
CA SER A 128 11.98 -16.65 -12.76
C SER A 128 11.40 -17.24 -11.48
N VAL A 129 10.46 -18.15 -11.63
CA VAL A 129 9.92 -18.92 -10.50
C VAL A 129 11.05 -19.76 -9.90
N GLU A 130 11.39 -19.52 -8.65
CA GLU A 130 12.33 -20.33 -7.89
C GLU A 130 11.63 -21.53 -7.26
N SER A 131 10.50 -21.25 -6.59
CA SER A 131 9.66 -22.29 -5.99
C SER A 131 8.23 -21.80 -5.80
N MET A 132 7.32 -22.75 -5.68
CA MET A 132 5.93 -22.51 -5.33
C MET A 132 5.47 -23.54 -4.32
N GLU A 133 4.92 -23.11 -3.21
CA GLU A 133 4.42 -23.92 -2.11
C GLU A 133 2.96 -23.60 -1.84
N ARG A 134 2.11 -24.61 -1.69
CA ARG A 134 0.73 -24.42 -1.21
C ARG A 134 0.72 -24.30 0.31
N ALA A 135 0.53 -23.09 0.79
CA ALA A 135 0.43 -22.80 2.24
C ALA A 135 -0.98 -23.03 2.79
N ALA A 136 -2.01 -22.91 1.93
CA ALA A 136 -3.40 -23.22 2.22
C ALA A 136 -4.12 -23.72 0.95
N PRO A 137 -5.36 -24.21 1.03
CA PRO A 137 -6.12 -24.67 -0.15
C PRO A 137 -6.21 -23.60 -1.25
N ASP A 138 -6.30 -22.34 -0.88
CA ASP A 138 -6.43 -21.18 -1.77
C ASP A 138 -5.29 -20.16 -1.66
N VAL A 139 -4.18 -20.48 -0.96
CA VAL A 139 -3.01 -19.60 -0.83
C VAL A 139 -1.74 -20.35 -1.24
N ALA A 140 -0.97 -19.74 -2.12
CA ALA A 140 0.36 -20.18 -2.52
C ALA A 140 1.42 -19.14 -2.13
N ILE A 141 2.55 -19.60 -1.64
CA ILE A 141 3.77 -18.82 -1.46
C ILE A 141 4.62 -19.03 -2.71
N LEU A 142 4.82 -17.97 -3.45
CA LEU A 142 5.58 -17.95 -4.69
C LEU A 142 6.90 -17.23 -4.45
N ARG A 143 8.01 -17.93 -4.63
CA ARG A 143 9.36 -17.35 -4.57
C ARG A 143 9.88 -17.13 -5.98
N LEU A 144 10.36 -15.93 -6.23
CA LEU A 144 10.86 -15.49 -7.52
C LEU A 144 12.31 -15.07 -7.40
N ARG A 145 13.15 -15.53 -8.33
CA ARG A 145 14.53 -15.09 -8.44
C ARG A 145 14.65 -14.03 -9.52
N CYS A 146 15.06 -12.85 -9.12
CA CYS A 146 15.32 -11.72 -10.02
C CYS A 146 16.65 -11.90 -10.75
N ALA A 147 16.74 -11.41 -11.99
CA ALA A 147 17.97 -11.45 -12.79
C ALA A 147 19.09 -10.56 -12.21
N ALA A 148 18.72 -9.58 -11.39
CA ALA A 148 19.64 -8.72 -10.64
C ALA A 148 19.04 -8.43 -9.26
N PRO A 149 19.87 -8.13 -8.24
CA PRO A 149 19.37 -7.71 -6.93
C PRO A 149 18.49 -6.49 -7.03
N LEU A 150 17.36 -6.52 -6.34
CA LEU A 150 16.41 -5.42 -6.20
C LEU A 150 16.43 -4.96 -4.74
N SER A 151 16.40 -3.66 -4.52
CA SER A 151 16.27 -3.07 -3.20
C SER A 151 14.85 -2.56 -3.01
N TRP A 152 14.22 -2.88 -1.89
CA TRP A 152 12.89 -2.38 -1.52
C TRP A 152 12.76 -2.18 -0.02
N ARG A 153 11.81 -1.38 0.39
CA ARG A 153 11.39 -1.27 1.79
C ARG A 153 10.35 -2.35 2.09
N ALA A 154 10.42 -2.94 3.27
CA ALA A 154 9.40 -3.89 3.71
C ALA A 154 8.00 -3.25 3.63
N GLY A 155 7.04 -3.99 3.07
CA GLY A 155 5.68 -3.54 2.84
C GLY A 155 5.41 -2.93 1.46
N GLN A 156 6.44 -2.62 0.66
CA GLN A 156 6.27 -2.26 -0.75
C GLN A 156 5.78 -3.44 -1.59
N TYR A 157 5.30 -3.16 -2.80
CA TYR A 157 4.80 -4.16 -3.74
C TYR A 157 5.48 -4.07 -5.11
N ILE A 158 5.26 -5.08 -5.92
CA ILE A 158 5.62 -5.13 -7.34
C ILE A 158 4.38 -5.39 -8.18
N ASP A 159 4.41 -4.94 -9.43
CA ASP A 159 3.45 -5.30 -10.46
C ASP A 159 3.99 -6.42 -11.33
N LEU A 160 3.22 -7.50 -11.43
CA LEU A 160 3.42 -8.54 -12.44
C LEU A 160 2.82 -8.06 -13.76
N LEU A 161 3.63 -8.03 -14.82
CA LEU A 161 3.19 -7.70 -16.17
C LEU A 161 2.75 -8.98 -16.88
N LEU A 162 1.47 -9.05 -17.23
CA LEU A 162 0.91 -10.20 -17.93
C LEU A 162 1.05 -10.03 -19.46
N GLU A 163 0.98 -11.14 -20.19
CA GLU A 163 1.12 -11.18 -21.65
C GLU A 163 0.04 -10.34 -22.39
N ASP A 164 -1.13 -10.16 -21.76
CA ASP A 164 -2.23 -9.34 -22.28
C ASP A 164 -2.08 -7.83 -21.94
N GLY A 165 -0.95 -7.42 -21.39
CA GLY A 165 -0.66 -6.06 -20.96
C GLY A 165 -1.28 -5.67 -19.61
N GLN A 166 -2.07 -6.56 -18.98
CA GLN A 166 -2.62 -6.29 -17.66
C GLN A 166 -1.54 -6.40 -16.60
N ARG A 167 -1.75 -5.68 -15.49
CA ARG A 167 -0.89 -5.67 -14.31
C ARG A 167 -1.58 -6.34 -13.13
N ARG A 168 -0.81 -6.98 -12.27
CA ARG A 168 -1.29 -7.52 -11.00
C ARG A 168 -0.29 -7.19 -9.91
N SER A 169 -0.73 -6.39 -8.95
CA SER A 169 0.07 -5.94 -7.82
C SER A 169 0.13 -7.00 -6.73
N TYR A 170 1.32 -7.24 -6.21
CA TYR A 170 1.57 -8.15 -5.08
C TYR A 170 2.57 -7.53 -4.12
N SER A 171 2.18 -7.40 -2.86
CA SER A 171 3.09 -6.96 -1.80
C SER A 171 4.18 -7.99 -1.59
N MET A 172 5.42 -7.52 -1.44
CA MET A 172 6.57 -8.37 -1.15
C MET A 172 6.51 -8.80 0.32
N ALA A 173 6.55 -10.11 0.54
CA ALA A 173 6.38 -10.71 1.86
C ALA A 173 7.71 -10.85 2.64
N THR A 174 8.79 -10.29 2.12
CA THR A 174 10.13 -10.37 2.71
C THR A 174 10.79 -9.01 2.82
N HIS A 175 11.77 -8.92 3.71
CA HIS A 175 12.67 -7.80 3.84
C HIS A 175 13.87 -7.96 2.89
N ALA A 176 14.26 -6.89 2.19
CA ALA A 176 15.36 -6.92 1.21
C ALA A 176 16.76 -6.60 1.80
N GLY A 177 16.81 -5.91 2.93
CA GLY A 177 18.08 -5.39 3.47
C GLY A 177 18.81 -4.48 2.47
N ALA A 178 20.06 -4.78 2.20
CA ALA A 178 20.89 -4.05 1.23
C ALA A 178 20.62 -4.43 -0.24
N GLY A 179 19.60 -5.24 -0.49
CA GLY A 179 19.20 -5.76 -1.78
C GLY A 179 19.09 -7.28 -1.78
N SER A 180 18.13 -7.80 -2.51
CA SER A 180 17.89 -9.24 -2.66
C SER A 180 17.57 -9.58 -4.10
N ASP A 181 18.00 -10.74 -4.55
CA ASP A 181 17.57 -11.34 -5.81
C ASP A 181 16.37 -12.29 -5.61
N LEU A 182 15.94 -12.51 -4.37
CA LEU A 182 14.84 -13.41 -4.03
C LEU A 182 13.65 -12.62 -3.46
N LEU A 183 12.52 -12.66 -4.16
CA LEU A 183 11.22 -12.12 -3.74
C LEU A 183 10.31 -13.23 -3.24
N GLU A 184 9.48 -12.95 -2.25
CA GLU A 184 8.39 -13.83 -1.84
C GLU A 184 7.05 -13.10 -1.95
N LEU A 185 6.08 -13.74 -2.63
CA LEU A 185 4.73 -13.25 -2.83
C LEU A 185 3.74 -14.26 -2.26
N HIS A 186 2.70 -13.78 -1.58
CA HIS A 186 1.59 -14.62 -1.14
C HIS A 186 0.40 -14.43 -2.08
N VAL A 187 0.08 -15.46 -2.84
CA VAL A 187 -0.91 -15.40 -3.90
C VAL A 187 -2.16 -16.15 -3.47
N ARG A 188 -3.29 -15.44 -3.33
CA ARG A 188 -4.61 -16.06 -3.13
C ARG A 188 -5.23 -16.45 -4.45
N HIS A 189 -5.76 -17.64 -4.55
CA HIS A 189 -6.50 -18.12 -5.70
C HIS A 189 -7.83 -17.36 -5.85
N LEU A 190 -7.99 -16.71 -6.99
CA LEU A 190 -9.24 -16.13 -7.44
C LEU A 190 -9.66 -16.90 -8.69
N PRO A 191 -10.66 -17.79 -8.62
CA PRO A 191 -11.10 -18.56 -9.77
C PRO A 191 -11.48 -17.67 -10.96
N GLY A 192 -10.93 -17.96 -12.14
CA GLY A 192 -11.05 -17.12 -13.32
C GLY A 192 -10.01 -15.99 -13.41
N GLY A 193 -9.15 -15.85 -12.42
CA GLY A 193 -8.04 -14.89 -12.45
C GLY A 193 -6.87 -15.41 -13.28
N VAL A 194 -6.51 -14.71 -14.37
CA VAL A 194 -5.49 -15.15 -15.34
C VAL A 194 -4.18 -15.58 -14.65
N PHE A 195 -3.66 -14.76 -13.76
CA PHE A 195 -2.41 -15.09 -13.06
C PHE A 195 -2.61 -16.13 -11.97
N THR A 196 -3.64 -16.00 -11.15
CA THR A 196 -3.87 -16.91 -10.04
C THR A 196 -4.21 -18.32 -10.52
N ASP A 197 -5.01 -18.46 -11.59
CA ASP A 197 -5.28 -19.76 -12.21
C ASP A 197 -4.00 -20.40 -12.76
N ARG A 198 -3.08 -19.60 -13.35
CA ARG A 198 -1.77 -20.08 -13.80
C ARG A 198 -0.91 -20.58 -12.62
N VAL A 199 -0.88 -19.83 -11.50
CA VAL A 199 -0.17 -20.26 -10.28
C VAL A 199 -0.74 -21.58 -9.77
N PHE A 200 -2.06 -21.67 -9.61
CA PHE A 200 -2.73 -22.85 -9.06
C PHE A 200 -2.88 -24.00 -10.05
N GLY A 201 -2.81 -23.73 -11.35
CA GLY A 201 -2.90 -24.71 -12.45
C GLY A 201 -1.62 -25.47 -12.73
N GLY A 202 -0.52 -25.18 -12.02
CA GLY A 202 0.74 -25.93 -12.15
C GLY A 202 1.91 -25.10 -12.67
N MET A 203 2.05 -23.87 -12.16
CA MET A 203 3.27 -23.08 -12.37
C MET A 203 4.51 -23.85 -11.94
N GLN A 204 5.55 -23.84 -12.77
CA GLN A 204 6.75 -24.63 -12.56
C GLN A 204 7.97 -23.73 -12.28
N PRO A 205 8.96 -24.20 -11.49
CA PRO A 205 10.26 -23.55 -11.39
C PRO A 205 10.89 -23.30 -12.76
N GLY A 206 11.58 -22.17 -12.90
CA GLY A 206 12.20 -21.73 -14.14
C GLY A 206 11.27 -20.93 -15.09
N GLN A 207 9.98 -20.86 -14.85
CA GLN A 207 9.09 -20.03 -15.67
C GLN A 207 9.43 -18.54 -15.48
N ALA A 208 9.59 -17.83 -16.61
CA ALA A 208 9.92 -16.42 -16.62
C ALA A 208 8.69 -15.55 -16.32
N LEU A 209 8.93 -14.45 -15.59
CA LEU A 209 7.97 -13.40 -15.26
C LEU A 209 8.63 -12.04 -15.44
N THR A 210 7.86 -11.07 -15.85
CA THR A 210 8.29 -9.67 -15.89
C THR A 210 7.60 -8.91 -14.78
N LEU A 211 8.39 -8.20 -13.99
CA LEU A 211 7.95 -7.41 -12.84
C LEU A 211 8.25 -5.94 -13.09
N GLU A 212 7.50 -5.06 -12.48
CA GLU A 212 7.81 -3.64 -12.37
C GLU A 212 7.67 -3.20 -10.91
N GLY A 213 8.66 -2.51 -10.39
CA GLY A 213 8.70 -2.06 -9.00
C GLY A 213 10.12 -1.79 -8.52
N PRO A 214 10.32 -1.58 -7.21
CA PRO A 214 9.30 -1.57 -6.15
C PRO A 214 8.47 -0.30 -6.15
N THR A 215 7.27 -0.38 -5.56
CA THR A 215 6.34 0.73 -5.36
C THR A 215 5.57 0.61 -4.05
N GLY A 216 4.89 1.69 -3.67
CA GLY A 216 4.04 1.74 -2.47
C GLY A 216 4.71 2.39 -1.27
N SER A 217 3.87 2.90 -0.38
CA SER A 217 4.26 3.67 0.81
C SER A 217 3.91 2.97 2.14
N PHE A 218 3.53 1.69 2.08
CA PHE A 218 3.18 0.89 3.25
C PHE A 218 4.44 0.31 3.90
N TYR A 219 5.14 1.11 4.72
CA TYR A 219 6.35 0.71 5.45
C TYR A 219 6.34 1.31 6.85
N LEU A 220 7.09 0.73 7.79
CA LEU A 220 7.18 1.22 9.16
C LEU A 220 7.77 2.63 9.20
N ARG A 221 7.01 3.56 9.79
CA ARG A 221 7.48 4.92 10.06
C ARG A 221 8.39 4.90 11.29
N GLU A 222 9.34 5.82 11.29
CA GLU A 222 10.18 6.06 12.47
C GLU A 222 9.32 6.50 13.65
N GLY A 223 9.82 6.26 14.86
CA GLY A 223 9.14 6.65 16.08
C GLY A 223 9.26 5.61 17.18
N ALA A 224 8.85 6.00 18.39
CA ALA A 224 8.84 5.14 19.56
C ALA A 224 7.43 4.60 19.92
N GLN A 225 6.41 5.01 19.16
CA GLN A 225 5.02 4.61 19.42
C GLN A 225 4.87 3.10 19.27
N PRO A 226 4.07 2.44 20.12
CA PRO A 226 3.71 1.07 19.92
C PRO A 226 2.92 0.90 18.60
N VAL A 227 3.06 -0.27 17.98
CA VAL A 227 2.50 -0.58 16.66
C VAL A 227 1.40 -1.61 16.78
N ILE A 228 0.28 -1.35 16.13
CA ILE A 228 -0.75 -2.33 15.83
C ILE A 228 -0.59 -2.72 14.37
N LEU A 229 -0.37 -4.02 14.13
CA LEU A 229 -0.36 -4.64 12.81
C LEU A 229 -1.70 -5.36 12.64
N LEU A 230 -2.49 -4.98 11.65
CA LEU A 230 -3.76 -5.62 11.34
C LEU A 230 -3.68 -6.25 9.95
N ALA A 231 -3.77 -7.57 9.89
CA ALA A 231 -3.78 -8.32 8.65
C ALA A 231 -5.13 -9.01 8.43
N SER A 232 -5.58 -9.08 7.17
CA SER A 232 -6.73 -9.89 6.75
C SER A 232 -6.33 -10.77 5.58
N GLY A 233 -6.43 -12.09 5.75
CA GLY A 233 -6.04 -13.05 4.70
C GLY A 233 -4.60 -12.87 4.24
N THR A 234 -4.37 -12.71 2.93
CA THR A 234 -3.04 -12.48 2.34
C THR A 234 -2.50 -11.06 2.57
N GLY A 235 -3.27 -10.15 3.17
CA GLY A 235 -2.72 -8.91 3.73
C GLY A 235 -1.66 -9.14 4.81
N PHE A 236 -1.47 -10.39 5.24
CA PHE A 236 -0.35 -10.79 6.06
C PHE A 236 1.00 -10.67 5.33
N ALA A 237 1.06 -10.76 4.00
CA ALA A 237 2.31 -10.71 3.25
C ALA A 237 3.18 -9.45 3.56
N PRO A 238 2.68 -8.21 3.35
CA PRO A 238 3.47 -7.04 3.70
C PRO A 238 3.68 -6.90 5.22
N VAL A 239 2.74 -7.33 6.05
CA VAL A 239 2.90 -7.32 7.51
C VAL A 239 4.04 -8.24 7.96
N LYS A 240 4.18 -9.43 7.33
CA LYS A 240 5.32 -10.33 7.56
C LYS A 240 6.64 -9.61 7.25
N ALA A 241 6.72 -8.92 6.12
CA ALA A 241 7.91 -8.17 5.74
C ALA A 241 8.25 -7.07 6.77
N LEU A 242 7.25 -6.34 7.30
CA LEU A 242 7.46 -5.32 8.35
C LEU A 242 8.06 -5.92 9.63
N VAL A 243 7.59 -7.10 10.06
CA VAL A 243 8.13 -7.77 11.25
C VAL A 243 9.54 -8.27 10.98
N GLU A 244 9.81 -8.87 9.82
CA GLU A 244 11.16 -9.32 9.42
C GLU A 244 12.16 -8.16 9.35
N GLU A 245 11.74 -7.01 8.81
CA GLU A 245 12.57 -5.80 8.83
C GLU A 245 12.86 -5.34 10.25
N ALA A 246 11.83 -5.29 11.12
CA ALA A 246 12.02 -4.91 12.53
C ALA A 246 13.04 -5.82 13.24
N ILE A 247 13.00 -7.13 12.98
CA ILE A 247 13.99 -8.10 13.49
C ILE A 247 15.38 -7.77 12.94
N ALA A 248 15.50 -7.58 11.63
CA ALA A 248 16.78 -7.38 10.95
C ALA A 248 17.49 -6.09 11.38
N VAL A 249 16.73 -5.00 11.62
CA VAL A 249 17.30 -3.71 12.04
C VAL A 249 17.36 -3.54 13.57
N GLY A 250 16.94 -4.54 14.34
CA GLY A 250 16.92 -4.49 15.80
C GLY A 250 15.90 -3.50 16.38
N ASN A 251 14.81 -3.24 15.68
CA ASN A 251 13.72 -2.41 16.16
C ASN A 251 12.87 -3.23 17.16
N THR A 252 12.89 -2.82 18.44
CA THR A 252 12.24 -3.54 19.53
C THR A 252 11.05 -2.79 20.14
N ARG A 253 10.50 -1.80 19.44
CA ARG A 253 9.28 -1.13 19.91
C ARG A 253 8.12 -2.13 19.97
N PRO A 254 7.21 -2.00 20.94
CA PRO A 254 6.11 -2.95 21.10
C PRO A 254 5.27 -3.06 19.82
N MET A 255 5.09 -4.29 19.32
CA MET A 255 4.25 -4.59 18.17
C MET A 255 3.24 -5.67 18.53
N ARG A 256 1.99 -5.45 18.13
CA ARG A 256 0.93 -6.44 18.30
C ARG A 256 0.27 -6.72 16.96
N LEU A 257 0.38 -7.96 16.49
CA LEU A 257 -0.25 -8.45 15.27
C LEU A 257 -1.62 -9.04 15.57
N TYR A 258 -2.65 -8.48 14.95
CA TYR A 258 -3.97 -9.07 14.82
C TYR A 258 -4.13 -9.62 13.41
N TRP A 259 -4.23 -10.93 13.27
CA TRP A 259 -4.42 -11.56 11.97
C TRP A 259 -5.81 -12.18 11.88
N GLY A 260 -6.65 -11.62 11.00
CA GLY A 260 -8.02 -12.06 10.76
C GLY A 260 -8.11 -13.05 9.60
N GLY A 261 -8.84 -14.14 9.84
CA GLY A 261 -9.27 -15.09 8.84
C GLY A 261 -10.74 -15.47 9.05
N ARG A 262 -11.36 -16.15 8.09
CA ARG A 262 -12.67 -16.76 8.29
C ARG A 262 -12.50 -18.05 9.10
N ARG A 263 -11.57 -18.90 8.69
CA ARG A 263 -11.29 -20.24 9.24
C ARG A 263 -9.81 -20.39 9.54
N THR A 264 -9.43 -21.42 10.27
CA THR A 264 -8.02 -21.70 10.64
C THR A 264 -7.08 -21.81 9.46
N ALA A 265 -7.54 -22.34 8.31
CA ALA A 265 -6.74 -22.44 7.10
C ALA A 265 -6.37 -21.08 6.49
N ASP A 266 -7.11 -20.01 6.79
CA ASP A 266 -6.79 -18.64 6.32
C ASP A 266 -5.56 -18.06 7.05
N LEU A 267 -5.19 -18.61 8.21
CA LEU A 267 -4.00 -18.25 8.98
C LEU A 267 -2.82 -19.16 8.59
N TYR A 268 -2.50 -19.18 7.32
CA TYR A 268 -1.61 -20.17 6.67
C TYR A 268 -0.15 -20.16 7.16
N LEU A 269 0.27 -19.17 7.92
CA LEU A 269 1.57 -19.08 8.60
C LEU A 269 1.42 -18.84 10.12
N ASP A 270 0.33 -19.34 10.72
CA ASP A 270 0.05 -19.23 12.16
C ASP A 270 1.22 -19.71 13.04
N ALA A 271 1.87 -20.82 12.65
CA ALA A 271 3.04 -21.34 13.36
C ALA A 271 4.20 -20.35 13.42
N LEU A 272 4.48 -19.61 12.31
CA LEU A 272 5.52 -18.58 12.27
C LEU A 272 5.18 -17.43 13.24
N CYS A 273 3.94 -16.97 13.26
CA CYS A 273 3.52 -15.88 14.14
C CYS A 273 3.61 -16.29 15.62
N ARG A 274 3.29 -17.54 15.95
CA ARG A 274 3.44 -18.09 17.32
C ARG A 274 4.91 -18.21 17.72
N ASP A 275 5.78 -18.61 16.80
CA ASP A 275 7.23 -18.65 17.05
C ASP A 275 7.76 -17.23 17.34
N TRP A 276 7.39 -16.23 16.56
CA TRP A 276 7.73 -14.84 16.84
C TRP A 276 7.24 -14.38 18.22
N ALA A 277 5.98 -14.67 18.55
CA ALA A 277 5.43 -14.31 19.86
C ALA A 277 6.13 -14.99 21.04
N THR A 278 6.78 -16.13 20.81
CA THR A 278 7.54 -16.86 21.82
C THR A 278 8.98 -16.34 21.93
N THR A 279 9.58 -15.95 20.79
CA THR A 279 11.02 -15.63 20.70
C THR A 279 11.31 -14.14 20.80
N LEU A 280 10.32 -13.27 20.47
CA LEU A 280 10.49 -11.81 20.44
C LEU A 280 9.72 -11.15 21.59
N PRO A 281 10.39 -10.66 22.65
CA PRO A 281 9.73 -10.09 23.83
C PRO A 281 8.88 -8.84 23.57
N TRP A 282 9.09 -8.18 22.43
CA TRP A 282 8.39 -6.97 21.99
C TRP A 282 7.22 -7.26 21.04
N PHE A 283 6.97 -8.53 20.70
CA PHE A 283 5.95 -8.93 19.73
C PHE A 283 4.86 -9.77 20.36
N GLU A 284 3.60 -9.42 20.09
CA GLU A 284 2.42 -10.18 20.49
C GLU A 284 1.64 -10.60 19.25
N TYR A 285 1.03 -11.80 19.31
CA TYR A 285 0.19 -12.34 18.23
C TYR A 285 -1.21 -12.68 18.70
N VAL A 286 -2.21 -12.13 18.02
CA VAL A 286 -3.63 -12.35 18.30
C VAL A 286 -4.34 -12.84 17.03
N PRO A 287 -4.46 -14.17 16.83
CA PRO A 287 -5.24 -14.73 15.73
C PRO A 287 -6.73 -14.55 15.99
N VAL A 288 -7.51 -14.18 14.95
CA VAL A 288 -8.94 -13.91 15.04
C VAL A 288 -9.69 -14.63 13.91
N LEU A 289 -10.73 -15.40 14.22
CA LEU A 289 -11.56 -16.07 13.22
C LEU A 289 -12.99 -15.51 13.23
N SER A 290 -13.49 -15.11 12.06
CA SER A 290 -14.87 -14.64 11.93
C SER A 290 -15.90 -15.76 11.78
N GLU A 291 -15.47 -16.92 11.29
CA GLU A 291 -16.30 -18.12 11.09
C GLU A 291 -15.66 -19.33 11.80
N ALA A 292 -15.33 -19.16 13.08
CA ALA A 292 -14.76 -20.25 13.87
C ALA A 292 -15.77 -21.39 14.01
N ASP A 293 -15.40 -22.59 13.52
CA ASP A 293 -16.19 -23.79 13.73
C ASP A 293 -15.97 -24.29 15.15
N SER A 294 -17.05 -24.52 15.90
CA SER A 294 -17.01 -25.10 17.24
C SER A 294 -16.36 -26.48 17.27
N ALA A 295 -16.43 -27.25 16.16
CA ALA A 295 -15.78 -28.54 16.01
C ALA A 295 -14.27 -28.45 15.76
N SER A 296 -13.74 -27.28 15.38
CA SER A 296 -12.31 -27.08 15.06
C SER A 296 -11.39 -27.07 16.28
N GLY A 297 -11.94 -27.02 17.50
CA GLY A 297 -11.17 -26.87 18.75
C GLY A 297 -10.49 -25.50 18.87
N TRP A 298 -10.92 -24.49 18.11
CA TRP A 298 -10.36 -23.14 18.16
C TRP A 298 -10.43 -22.52 19.55
N GLN A 299 -9.28 -22.05 20.05
CA GLN A 299 -9.17 -21.42 21.38
C GLN A 299 -8.79 -19.91 21.27
N GLY A 300 -8.62 -19.38 20.04
CA GLY A 300 -8.31 -17.97 19.81
C GLY A 300 -9.56 -17.09 19.81
N ARG A 301 -9.36 -15.84 19.46
CA ARG A 301 -10.44 -14.84 19.36
C ARG A 301 -11.41 -15.18 18.23
N THR A 302 -12.67 -14.79 18.40
CA THR A 302 -13.72 -14.92 17.37
C THR A 302 -14.34 -13.56 17.06
N GLY A 303 -14.88 -13.42 15.85
CA GLY A 303 -15.49 -12.20 15.35
C GLY A 303 -14.60 -11.43 14.37
N PHE A 304 -14.89 -10.14 14.18
CA PHE A 304 -14.13 -9.31 13.24
C PHE A 304 -12.82 -8.81 13.87
N VAL A 305 -11.75 -8.88 13.10
CA VAL A 305 -10.39 -8.58 13.57
C VAL A 305 -10.25 -7.15 14.11
N HIS A 306 -10.85 -6.14 13.46
CA HIS A 306 -10.80 -4.75 13.96
C HIS A 306 -11.52 -4.59 15.31
N GLN A 307 -12.60 -5.33 15.54
CA GLN A 307 -13.30 -5.32 16.83
C GLN A 307 -12.46 -5.95 17.96
N ALA A 308 -11.71 -7.00 17.64
CA ALA A 308 -10.76 -7.57 18.61
C ALA A 308 -9.68 -6.55 19.02
N VAL A 309 -9.17 -5.78 18.04
CA VAL A 309 -8.24 -4.66 18.32
C VAL A 309 -8.87 -3.63 19.26
N MET A 310 -10.10 -3.17 18.97
CA MET A 310 -10.80 -2.16 19.79
C MET A 310 -11.05 -2.65 21.23
N GLN A 311 -11.33 -3.93 21.41
CA GLN A 311 -11.55 -4.53 22.75
C GLN A 311 -10.26 -4.52 23.57
N ASP A 312 -9.11 -4.80 22.95
CA ASP A 312 -7.83 -4.89 23.64
C ASP A 312 -7.15 -3.53 23.79
N VAL A 313 -7.39 -2.61 22.84
CA VAL A 313 -6.79 -1.27 22.78
C VAL A 313 -7.88 -0.22 22.56
N PRO A 314 -8.68 0.10 23.59
CA PRO A 314 -9.77 1.07 23.47
C PRO A 314 -9.30 2.52 23.32
N ALA A 315 -8.01 2.82 23.56
CA ALA A 315 -7.41 4.15 23.47
C ALA A 315 -6.13 4.07 22.61
N MET A 316 -6.18 4.65 21.39
CA MET A 316 -5.12 4.51 20.39
C MET A 316 -4.35 5.80 20.07
N GLN A 317 -4.48 6.86 20.88
CA GLN A 317 -3.86 8.17 20.63
C GLN A 317 -2.34 8.13 20.51
N GLN A 318 -1.71 7.08 21.08
CA GLN A 318 -0.25 6.92 21.12
C GLN A 318 0.25 5.79 20.22
N TYR A 319 -0.61 5.23 19.36
CA TYR A 319 -0.27 4.09 18.49
C TYR A 319 -0.06 4.53 17.05
N GLN A 320 0.73 3.73 16.33
CA GLN A 320 0.70 3.65 14.87
C GLN A 320 -0.02 2.36 14.47
N VAL A 321 -0.91 2.44 13.49
CA VAL A 321 -1.65 1.28 12.97
C VAL A 321 -1.27 1.04 11.52
N TYR A 322 -0.92 -0.20 11.21
CA TYR A 322 -0.64 -0.68 9.86
C TYR A 322 -1.65 -1.76 9.50
N ALA A 323 -2.57 -1.45 8.60
CA ALA A 323 -3.68 -2.34 8.23
C ALA A 323 -3.58 -2.78 6.78
N CYS A 324 -3.59 -4.09 6.53
CA CYS A 324 -3.54 -4.62 5.18
C CYS A 324 -4.50 -5.79 4.97
N GLY A 325 -5.15 -5.83 3.78
CA GLY A 325 -6.03 -6.91 3.37
C GLY A 325 -7.28 -6.46 2.62
N ALA A 326 -8.42 -7.10 2.88
CA ALA A 326 -9.67 -6.79 2.20
C ALA A 326 -10.13 -5.35 2.49
N PRO A 327 -10.59 -4.58 1.49
CA PRO A 327 -10.98 -3.18 1.65
C PRO A 327 -11.97 -2.96 2.80
N VAL A 328 -13.01 -3.76 2.88
CA VAL A 328 -14.02 -3.66 3.94
C VAL A 328 -13.43 -3.78 5.36
N VAL A 329 -12.36 -4.58 5.53
CA VAL A 329 -11.69 -4.74 6.84
C VAL A 329 -10.86 -3.51 7.15
N VAL A 330 -10.09 -3.01 6.18
CA VAL A 330 -9.22 -1.84 6.31
C VAL A 330 -10.03 -0.58 6.57
N GLU A 331 -11.11 -0.36 5.82
CA GLU A 331 -12.02 0.79 5.96
C GLU A 331 -12.77 0.76 7.31
N SER A 332 -13.28 -0.41 7.71
CA SER A 332 -13.92 -0.56 9.02
C SER A 332 -12.95 -0.26 10.15
N ALA A 333 -11.71 -0.76 10.06
CA ALA A 333 -10.68 -0.48 11.05
C ALA A 333 -10.36 1.02 11.10
N ARG A 334 -10.13 1.67 9.96
CA ARG A 334 -9.86 3.12 9.90
C ARG A 334 -10.98 3.91 10.57
N ARG A 335 -12.21 3.72 10.10
CA ARG A 335 -13.39 4.44 10.62
C ARG A 335 -13.55 4.25 12.12
N ASP A 336 -13.52 3.01 12.59
CA ASP A 336 -13.84 2.69 13.97
C ASP A 336 -12.69 3.08 14.92
N PHE A 337 -11.42 2.95 14.52
CA PHE A 337 -10.27 3.35 15.32
C PHE A 337 -10.15 4.86 15.48
N THR A 338 -10.42 5.62 14.40
CA THR A 338 -10.40 7.08 14.47
C THR A 338 -11.60 7.61 15.25
N ALA A 339 -12.81 7.12 14.97
CA ALA A 339 -14.03 7.63 15.58
C ALA A 339 -14.20 7.23 17.04
N ALA A 340 -13.86 5.98 17.41
CA ALA A 340 -14.16 5.42 18.72
C ALA A 340 -12.93 5.26 19.64
N CYS A 341 -11.73 5.05 19.08
CA CYS A 341 -10.52 4.80 19.86
C CYS A 341 -9.56 6.00 19.89
N GLY A 342 -9.88 7.10 19.18
CA GLY A 342 -9.10 8.33 19.16
C GLY A 342 -7.75 8.20 18.45
N LEU A 343 -7.61 7.25 17.51
CA LEU A 343 -6.42 7.16 16.67
C LEU A 343 -6.33 8.39 15.76
N PRO A 344 -5.21 9.11 15.72
CA PRO A 344 -5.01 10.16 14.73
C PRO A 344 -5.05 9.57 13.31
N GLU A 345 -5.73 10.22 12.37
CA GLU A 345 -5.78 9.75 10.97
C GLU A 345 -4.38 9.61 10.36
N THR A 346 -3.46 10.50 10.71
CA THR A 346 -2.07 10.49 10.26
C THR A 346 -1.25 9.31 10.81
N ALA A 347 -1.77 8.59 11.82
CA ALA A 347 -1.14 7.41 12.41
C ALA A 347 -1.75 6.08 11.91
N PHE A 348 -2.66 6.14 10.92
CA PHE A 348 -3.24 4.98 10.27
C PHE A 348 -2.67 4.81 8.86
N PHE A 349 -1.87 3.78 8.66
CA PHE A 349 -1.26 3.41 7.39
C PHE A 349 -1.96 2.17 6.84
N ALA A 350 -2.31 2.19 5.55
CA ALA A 350 -3.10 1.11 4.97
C ALA A 350 -2.59 0.70 3.59
N ASP A 351 -2.78 -0.59 3.30
CA ASP A 351 -2.69 -1.16 1.95
C ASP A 351 -3.88 -2.11 1.76
N SER A 352 -4.74 -1.85 0.77
CA SER A 352 -5.95 -2.64 0.57
C SER A 352 -5.97 -3.28 -0.82
N PHE A 353 -6.33 -4.57 -0.85
CA PHE A 353 -6.33 -5.37 -2.08
C PHE A 353 -7.70 -5.32 -2.75
N LEU A 354 -7.84 -4.49 -3.79
CA LEU A 354 -9.03 -4.44 -4.62
C LEU A 354 -9.03 -5.61 -5.61
N SER A 355 -10.10 -6.38 -5.61
CA SER A 355 -10.37 -7.36 -6.67
C SER A 355 -11.27 -6.77 -7.75
N LYS A 356 -11.27 -7.35 -8.97
CA LYS A 356 -12.25 -6.95 -10.00
C LYS A 356 -13.71 -7.10 -9.56
N ALA A 357 -13.99 -7.89 -8.54
CA ALA A 357 -15.34 -8.04 -7.98
C ALA A 357 -15.71 -6.83 -7.12
N ASP A 358 -14.75 -6.24 -6.40
CA ASP A 358 -14.94 -5.05 -5.58
C ASP A 358 -15.15 -3.79 -6.44
N LEU A 359 -14.67 -3.81 -7.70
CA LEU A 359 -14.84 -2.71 -8.67
C LEU A 359 -16.20 -2.72 -9.40
N ARG A 360 -17.11 -3.65 -9.11
CA ARG A 360 -18.40 -3.82 -9.80
C ARG A 360 -19.62 -3.55 -8.92
N THR A 361 -19.42 -3.10 -7.71
CA THR A 361 -20.45 -2.65 -6.77
C THR A 361 -20.43 -1.16 -6.61
#